data_3128f88a20cf51fd00070ff13f3a7c39
#
_entry.id   3128f88a20cf51fd00070ff13f3a7c39
#
_cell.length_a   1.000
_cell.length_b   1.000
_cell.length_c   1.000
_cell.angle_alpha   90.00
_cell.angle_beta   90.00
_cell.angle_gamma   90.00
#
_symmetry.space_group_name_H-M   'P 1'
#
loop_
_entity.id
_entity.type
_entity.pdbx_description
1 polymer ?
#
loop_
_entity_poly.entity_id
_entity_poly.type
_entity_poly.pdbx_seq_one_letter_code
_entity_poly.pdbx_strand_id
1 'polypeptide(L)'
;PRNHDYFSYSQYEKMVFAMNDYQPKPKKENGKGGKFDFLIDYIDTLDVGKTILPVSEKEKVEGIFYRKDPKVEKRVVLGAKAAGVDEIFSRDGMQQFLGEVFREVDIFKNDIPLFLQRFVSPLSSMGPNFYKYYSLDTLDVNGQKCVDLGFVPFVSEGFGFTGHLFVTLDSTYFVKKAILNVPKNINLNFVSGMTIEQTFEKTEDGTRIITKDDINVDFKLTEKSKGMYARRLNIYSNHSFLPPESDEIFKESAPIITLQNAYKQTEDFWDLN
;
A
#
# COMPACT_ATOMS: atom_id res chain seq x y z
N PRO A 1 2.70 18.46 2.95
CA PRO A 1 2.18 19.00 1.66
C PRO A 1 0.99 19.95 1.86
N ARG A 2 0.02 19.62 2.71
CA ARG A 2 -1.22 20.41 2.92
C ARG A 2 -1.02 21.82 3.52
N ASN A 3 0.20 22.21 3.84
CA ASN A 3 0.53 23.58 4.27
C ASN A 3 0.70 24.53 3.08
N HIS A 4 0.94 23.99 1.87
CA HIS A 4 1.01 24.78 0.64
C HIS A 4 -0.37 25.19 0.16
N ASP A 5 -0.46 26.30 -0.57
CA ASP A 5 -1.71 26.80 -1.12
C ASP A 5 -2.27 25.87 -2.20
N TYR A 6 -1.37 25.24 -2.95
CA TYR A 6 -1.66 24.21 -3.94
C TYR A 6 -0.77 23.00 -3.74
N PHE A 7 -1.29 21.83 -4.07
CA PHE A 7 -0.55 20.59 -4.08
C PHE A 7 -1.18 19.64 -5.08
N SER A 8 -0.39 19.09 -5.97
CA SER A 8 -0.85 18.07 -6.92
C SER A 8 0.17 16.95 -7.05
N TYR A 9 -0.30 15.78 -7.46
CA TYR A 9 0.51 14.61 -7.73
C TYR A 9 -0.25 13.61 -8.60
N SER A 10 0.48 12.69 -9.23
CA SER A 10 -0.07 11.50 -9.86
C SER A 10 0.00 10.32 -8.90
N GLN A 11 -1.03 9.48 -8.90
CA GLN A 11 -1.09 8.25 -8.11
C GLN A 11 -1.38 7.07 -9.04
N TYR A 12 -0.47 6.12 -9.10
CA TYR A 12 -0.74 4.79 -9.60
C TYR A 12 -1.14 3.89 -8.44
N GLU A 13 -2.26 3.19 -8.56
CA GLU A 13 -2.73 2.21 -7.59
C GLU A 13 -2.86 0.84 -8.27
N LYS A 14 -2.24 -0.18 -7.68
CA LYS A 14 -2.46 -1.58 -8.04
C LYS A 14 -3.01 -2.35 -6.85
N MET A 15 -4.14 -3.04 -7.05
CA MET A 15 -4.73 -3.94 -6.08
C MET A 15 -4.72 -5.36 -6.62
N VAL A 16 -4.20 -6.29 -5.83
CA VAL A 16 -4.16 -7.72 -6.16
C VAL A 16 -4.86 -8.50 -5.07
N PHE A 17 -5.73 -9.43 -5.48
CA PHE A 17 -6.30 -10.44 -4.60
C PHE A 17 -5.95 -11.81 -5.12
N ALA A 18 -5.48 -12.68 -4.24
CA ALA A 18 -4.97 -13.98 -4.62
C ALA A 18 -5.31 -15.05 -3.58
N MET A 19 -5.31 -16.29 -4.01
CA MET A 19 -5.33 -17.46 -3.12
C MET A 19 -3.88 -17.81 -2.75
N ASN A 20 -3.64 -18.01 -1.45
CA ASN A 20 -2.35 -18.42 -0.93
C ASN A 20 -2.07 -19.89 -1.19
N ASP A 21 -0.78 -20.23 -1.39
CA ASP A 21 -0.26 -21.59 -1.43
C ASP A 21 -1.08 -22.49 -2.38
N TYR A 22 -1.48 -21.92 -3.54
CA TYR A 22 -2.17 -22.69 -4.54
C TYR A 22 -1.23 -23.73 -5.13
N GLN A 23 -1.57 -25.00 -4.91
CA GLN A 23 -0.87 -26.11 -5.55
C GLN A 23 -1.81 -26.73 -6.59
N PRO A 24 -1.41 -26.75 -7.87
CA PRO A 24 -2.18 -27.45 -8.89
C PRO A 24 -2.27 -28.94 -8.53
N LYS A 25 -3.44 -29.54 -8.74
CA LYS A 25 -3.58 -30.98 -8.56
C LYS A 25 -2.69 -31.69 -9.58
N PRO A 26 -1.94 -32.73 -9.18
CA PRO A 26 -1.11 -33.48 -10.12
C PRO A 26 -1.99 -34.03 -11.25
N LYS A 27 -1.47 -33.99 -12.48
CA LYS A 27 -2.14 -34.56 -13.65
C LYS A 27 -2.44 -36.03 -13.36
N LYS A 28 -3.69 -36.46 -13.53
CA LYS A 28 -4.06 -37.86 -13.40
C LYS A 28 -3.30 -38.64 -14.48
N GLU A 29 -2.79 -39.85 -14.14
CA GLU A 29 -2.03 -40.73 -15.02
C GLU A 29 -2.64 -41.03 -16.41
N ASN A 30 -3.95 -40.74 -16.59
CA ASN A 30 -4.67 -40.97 -17.85
C ASN A 30 -4.64 -39.81 -18.83
N GLY A 31 -3.74 -38.81 -18.70
CA GLY A 31 -3.44 -37.81 -19.71
C GLY A 31 -4.55 -36.77 -19.99
N LYS A 32 -5.72 -36.88 -19.37
CA LYS A 32 -6.76 -35.84 -19.44
C LYS A 32 -6.48 -34.79 -18.37
N GLY A 33 -6.00 -33.61 -18.80
CA GLY A 33 -5.79 -32.46 -17.96
C GLY A 33 -7.02 -32.15 -17.10
N GLY A 34 -6.82 -31.69 -15.88
CA GLY A 34 -7.91 -31.25 -15.01
C GLY A 34 -8.58 -29.99 -15.58
N LYS A 35 -9.87 -29.80 -15.30
CA LYS A 35 -10.66 -28.64 -15.76
C LYS A 35 -10.01 -27.28 -15.39
N PHE A 36 -9.05 -27.27 -14.48
CA PHE A 36 -8.39 -26.08 -13.95
C PHE A 36 -6.87 -26.07 -14.18
N ASP A 37 -6.33 -26.95 -15.05
CA ASP A 37 -4.89 -27.00 -15.33
C ASP A 37 -4.36 -25.72 -15.96
N PHE A 38 -5.21 -24.96 -16.65
CA PHE A 38 -4.87 -23.66 -17.22
C PHE A 38 -4.50 -22.61 -16.13
N LEU A 39 -4.94 -22.80 -14.88
CA LEU A 39 -4.61 -21.87 -13.79
C LEU A 39 -3.12 -21.93 -13.39
N ILE A 40 -2.40 -22.97 -13.82
CA ILE A 40 -0.95 -23.10 -13.53
C ILE A 40 -0.17 -21.95 -14.15
N ASP A 41 -0.58 -21.50 -15.33
CA ASP A 41 0.07 -20.42 -16.07
C ASP A 41 -0.13 -19.03 -15.41
N TYR A 42 -1.07 -18.92 -14.46
CA TYR A 42 -1.38 -17.70 -13.71
C TYR A 42 -0.82 -17.71 -12.29
N ILE A 43 -0.06 -18.75 -11.91
CA ILE A 43 0.58 -18.79 -10.58
C ILE A 43 1.75 -17.82 -10.58
N ASP A 44 1.76 -16.91 -9.62
CA ASP A 44 2.83 -15.97 -9.39
C ASP A 44 3.60 -16.33 -8.10
N THR A 45 4.85 -15.90 -8.01
CA THR A 45 5.71 -16.13 -6.86
C THR A 45 6.18 -14.77 -6.33
N LEU A 46 5.79 -14.47 -5.09
CA LEU A 46 6.25 -13.26 -4.40
C LEU A 46 7.74 -13.37 -4.04
N ASP A 47 8.41 -12.23 -3.86
CA ASP A 47 9.84 -12.13 -3.50
C ASP A 47 10.24 -12.97 -2.28
N VAL A 48 9.29 -13.23 -1.38
CA VAL A 48 9.48 -14.10 -0.20
C VAL A 48 9.35 -15.60 -0.52
N GLY A 49 9.27 -15.99 -1.80
CA GLY A 49 9.14 -17.39 -2.23
C GLY A 49 7.74 -17.98 -2.03
N LYS A 50 6.75 -17.18 -1.72
CA LYS A 50 5.36 -17.60 -1.54
C LYS A 50 4.63 -17.62 -2.87
N THR A 51 3.99 -18.74 -3.21
CA THR A 51 3.18 -18.87 -4.42
C THR A 51 1.76 -18.37 -4.17
N ILE A 52 1.25 -17.57 -5.10
CA ILE A 52 -0.10 -17.04 -5.09
C ILE A 52 -0.78 -17.32 -6.43
N LEU A 53 -2.09 -17.51 -6.41
CA LEU A 53 -2.91 -17.51 -7.62
C LEU A 53 -3.75 -16.23 -7.62
N PRO A 54 -3.40 -15.22 -8.43
CA PRO A 54 -4.22 -14.02 -8.57
C PRO A 54 -5.63 -14.37 -9.05
N VAL A 55 -6.64 -13.86 -8.36
CA VAL A 55 -8.06 -14.04 -8.72
C VAL A 55 -8.71 -12.74 -9.17
N SER A 56 -8.15 -11.60 -8.77
CA SER A 56 -8.55 -10.29 -9.25
C SER A 56 -7.38 -9.31 -9.17
N GLU A 57 -7.23 -8.52 -10.20
CA GLU A 57 -6.29 -7.39 -10.25
C GLU A 57 -7.03 -6.14 -10.71
N LYS A 58 -6.70 -5.00 -10.09
CA LYS A 58 -7.20 -3.68 -10.48
C LYS A 58 -6.05 -2.71 -10.51
N GLU A 59 -5.98 -1.93 -11.57
CA GLU A 59 -5.00 -0.86 -11.69
C GLU A 59 -5.71 0.45 -12.03
N LYS A 60 -5.23 1.54 -11.45
CA LYS A 60 -5.80 2.87 -11.65
C LYS A 60 -4.70 3.92 -11.61
N VAL A 61 -4.78 4.90 -12.50
CA VAL A 61 -3.97 6.11 -12.48
C VAL A 61 -4.87 7.31 -12.27
N GLU A 62 -4.56 8.12 -11.28
CA GLU A 62 -5.29 9.33 -10.95
C GLU A 62 -4.36 10.54 -10.84
N GLY A 63 -4.83 11.71 -11.30
CA GLY A 63 -4.26 13.00 -10.92
C GLY A 63 -5.03 13.56 -9.72
N ILE A 64 -4.32 13.93 -8.66
CA ILE A 64 -4.89 14.53 -7.46
C ILE A 64 -4.51 16.00 -7.40
N PHE A 65 -5.49 16.87 -7.16
CA PHE A 65 -5.33 18.31 -7.10
C PHE A 65 -5.93 18.85 -5.81
N TYR A 66 -5.12 19.52 -5.03
CA TYR A 66 -5.51 20.13 -3.77
C TYR A 66 -5.30 21.64 -3.82
N ARG A 67 -6.28 22.40 -3.32
CA ARG A 67 -6.20 23.83 -3.04
C ARG A 67 -6.59 24.06 -1.59
N LYS A 68 -5.84 24.93 -0.90
CA LYS A 68 -6.02 25.20 0.53
C LYS A 68 -7.19 26.14 0.80
N ASP A 69 -7.35 27.20 0.00
CA ASP A 69 -8.36 28.20 0.21
C ASP A 69 -9.07 28.61 -1.12
N PRO A 70 -10.40 28.42 -1.23
CA PRO A 70 -11.21 27.55 -0.38
C PRO A 70 -10.72 26.11 -0.46
N LYS A 71 -10.78 25.40 0.67
CA LYS A 71 -10.28 24.02 0.75
C LYS A 71 -11.08 23.10 -0.17
N VAL A 72 -10.40 22.53 -1.15
CA VAL A 72 -10.97 21.59 -2.10
C VAL A 72 -9.93 20.57 -2.55
N GLU A 73 -10.36 19.33 -2.72
CA GLU A 73 -9.57 18.26 -3.33
C GLU A 73 -10.35 17.68 -4.50
N LYS A 74 -9.70 17.49 -5.61
CA LYS A 74 -10.24 16.89 -6.83
C LYS A 74 -9.37 15.72 -7.28
N ARG A 75 -10.03 14.69 -7.80
CA ARG A 75 -9.37 13.51 -8.37
C ARG A 75 -9.82 13.36 -9.81
N VAL A 76 -8.87 13.13 -10.71
CA VAL A 76 -9.11 12.86 -12.12
C VAL A 76 -8.60 11.46 -12.44
N VAL A 77 -9.52 10.55 -12.75
CA VAL A 77 -9.17 9.20 -13.20
C VAL A 77 -8.69 9.29 -14.64
N LEU A 78 -7.40 9.05 -14.85
CA LEU A 78 -6.71 9.08 -16.13
C LEU A 78 -6.73 7.73 -16.82
N GLY A 79 -6.63 6.65 -16.04
CA GLY A 79 -6.69 5.28 -16.52
C GLY A 79 -7.21 4.33 -15.46
N ALA A 80 -7.99 3.32 -15.86
CA ALA A 80 -8.46 2.25 -15.00
C ALA A 80 -8.62 0.95 -15.80
N LYS A 81 -8.10 -0.15 -15.27
CA LYS A 81 -8.30 -1.50 -15.80
C LYS A 81 -8.54 -2.50 -14.67
N ALA A 82 -9.27 -3.55 -14.98
CA ALA A 82 -9.53 -4.63 -14.04
C ALA A 82 -9.51 -5.97 -14.77
N ALA A 83 -9.00 -7.01 -14.12
CA ALA A 83 -8.99 -8.37 -14.61
C ALA A 83 -9.40 -9.34 -13.49
N GLY A 84 -10.02 -10.47 -13.84
CA GLY A 84 -10.41 -11.51 -12.90
C GLY A 84 -11.87 -11.43 -12.43
N VAL A 85 -12.15 -11.97 -11.24
CA VAL A 85 -13.52 -12.15 -10.73
C VAL A 85 -13.85 -11.05 -9.72
N ASP A 86 -14.69 -10.12 -10.10
CA ASP A 86 -15.11 -8.99 -9.25
C ASP A 86 -16.18 -9.35 -8.21
N GLU A 87 -16.98 -10.40 -8.44
CA GLU A 87 -18.13 -10.74 -7.58
C GLU A 87 -17.75 -11.06 -6.13
N ILE A 88 -16.53 -11.57 -5.90
CA ILE A 88 -16.04 -11.88 -4.55
C ILE A 88 -15.89 -10.60 -3.73
N PHE A 89 -15.53 -9.51 -4.37
CA PHE A 89 -15.21 -8.22 -3.74
C PHE A 89 -16.40 -7.25 -3.68
N SER A 90 -17.47 -7.53 -4.41
CA SER A 90 -18.71 -6.74 -4.38
C SER A 90 -19.58 -7.02 -3.15
N ARG A 91 -19.25 -8.04 -2.35
CA ARG A 91 -19.99 -8.35 -1.11
C ARG A 91 -19.67 -7.31 -0.04
N ASP A 92 -20.70 -6.75 0.56
CA ASP A 92 -20.61 -5.66 1.55
C ASP A 92 -19.58 -5.92 2.67
N GLY A 93 -19.55 -7.13 3.22
CA GLY A 93 -18.59 -7.50 4.26
C GLY A 93 -17.14 -7.51 3.79
N MET A 94 -16.88 -7.88 2.53
CA MET A 94 -15.54 -7.85 1.95
C MET A 94 -15.08 -6.41 1.69
N GLN A 95 -15.94 -5.56 1.16
CA GLN A 95 -15.61 -4.14 0.94
C GLN A 95 -15.29 -3.45 2.27
N GLN A 96 -16.06 -3.71 3.33
CA GLN A 96 -15.78 -3.17 4.65
C GLN A 96 -14.44 -3.67 5.19
N PHE A 97 -14.15 -4.96 5.08
CA PHE A 97 -12.87 -5.55 5.49
C PHE A 97 -11.69 -4.91 4.75
N LEU A 98 -11.78 -4.76 3.43
CA LEU A 98 -10.74 -4.14 2.61
C LEU A 98 -10.57 -2.65 2.93
N GLY A 99 -11.65 -1.95 3.25
CA GLY A 99 -11.60 -0.56 3.70
C GLY A 99 -10.83 -0.39 5.02
N GLU A 100 -10.90 -1.38 5.91
CA GLU A 100 -10.11 -1.39 7.15
C GLU A 100 -8.65 -1.80 6.92
N VAL A 101 -8.41 -2.82 6.07
CA VAL A 101 -7.06 -3.30 5.71
C VAL A 101 -6.27 -2.24 4.98
N PHE A 102 -6.89 -1.59 4.01
CA PHE A 102 -6.24 -0.62 3.13
C PHE A 102 -6.52 0.84 3.54
N ARG A 103 -6.75 1.05 4.82
CA ARG A 103 -6.82 2.40 5.37
C ARG A 103 -5.49 3.14 5.17
N GLU A 104 -5.56 4.45 5.00
CA GLU A 104 -4.37 5.30 4.95
C GLU A 104 -3.58 5.20 6.27
N VAL A 105 -2.30 4.88 6.16
CA VAL A 105 -1.37 4.78 7.27
C VAL A 105 -0.46 6.00 7.28
N ASP A 106 -0.45 6.74 8.38
CA ASP A 106 0.47 7.85 8.62
C ASP A 106 1.38 7.50 9.80
N ILE A 107 2.61 7.07 9.48
CA ILE A 107 3.60 6.63 10.49
C ILE A 107 4.11 7.78 11.36
N PHE A 108 3.87 9.03 10.98
CA PHE A 108 4.29 10.23 11.74
C PHE A 108 3.25 10.66 12.78
N LYS A 109 2.09 10.01 12.82
CA LYS A 109 1.12 10.16 13.93
C LYS A 109 1.53 9.27 15.09
N ASN A 110 1.08 9.63 16.29
CA ASN A 110 1.36 8.82 17.49
C ASN A 110 0.73 7.43 17.42
N ASP A 111 -0.49 7.35 16.87
CA ASP A 111 -1.25 6.10 16.75
C ASP A 111 -1.63 5.83 15.30
N ILE A 112 -1.53 4.58 14.91
CA ILE A 112 -1.95 4.04 13.61
C ILE A 112 -3.18 3.15 13.86
N PRO A 113 -4.39 3.55 13.44
CA PRO A 113 -5.59 2.73 13.61
C PRO A 113 -5.60 1.59 12.58
N LEU A 114 -5.68 0.35 13.05
CA LEU A 114 -5.83 -0.87 12.25
C LEU A 114 -6.87 -1.79 12.91
N PHE A 115 -7.88 -2.24 12.16
CA PHE A 115 -8.89 -3.21 12.62
C PHE A 115 -9.52 -2.87 13.98
N LEU A 116 -9.92 -1.63 14.19
CA LEU A 116 -10.47 -1.12 15.46
C LEU A 116 -9.48 -1.06 16.63
N GLN A 117 -8.22 -1.43 16.42
CA GLN A 117 -7.14 -1.28 17.39
C GLN A 117 -6.29 -0.05 17.06
N ARG A 118 -5.58 0.44 18.07
CA ARG A 118 -4.62 1.54 17.92
C ARG A 118 -3.22 1.02 18.16
N PHE A 119 -2.44 0.98 17.09
CA PHE A 119 -1.03 0.60 17.16
C PHE A 119 -0.17 1.83 17.43
N VAL A 120 0.73 1.72 18.36
CA VAL A 120 1.71 2.79 18.63
C VAL A 120 2.66 2.89 17.43
N SER A 121 2.82 4.09 16.87
CA SER A 121 3.82 4.30 15.81
C SER A 121 5.25 4.23 16.37
N PRO A 122 6.20 3.64 15.65
CA PRO A 122 7.61 3.69 16.04
C PRO A 122 8.21 5.10 16.02
N LEU A 123 7.54 6.06 15.36
CA LEU A 123 7.93 7.47 15.33
C LEU A 123 7.13 8.35 16.30
N SER A 124 6.26 7.74 17.14
CA SER A 124 5.50 8.48 18.12
C SER A 124 6.39 9.07 19.21
N SER A 125 5.89 10.11 19.87
CA SER A 125 6.56 10.67 21.07
C SER A 125 6.72 9.66 22.21
N MET A 126 5.89 8.62 22.24
CA MET A 126 5.96 7.51 23.19
C MET A 126 6.86 6.36 22.69
N GLY A 127 7.31 6.41 21.44
CA GLY A 127 8.11 5.37 20.81
C GLY A 127 9.28 4.86 21.67
N PRO A 128 10.13 5.75 22.24
CA PRO A 128 11.25 5.33 23.09
C PRO A 128 10.87 4.57 24.36
N ASN A 129 9.64 4.76 24.86
CA ASN A 129 9.11 4.03 26.02
C ASN A 129 8.36 2.76 25.64
N PHE A 130 8.02 2.61 24.36
CA PHE A 130 7.24 1.48 23.86
C PHE A 130 8.08 0.47 23.08
N TYR A 131 9.13 0.91 22.41
CA TYR A 131 9.98 0.11 21.51
C TYR A 131 11.43 0.06 21.96
N LYS A 132 12.08 -1.08 21.72
CA LYS A 132 13.53 -1.20 21.64
C LYS A 132 13.97 -0.95 20.21
N TYR A 133 15.02 -0.14 20.03
CA TYR A 133 15.61 0.16 18.74
C TYR A 133 17.04 -0.39 18.66
N TYR A 134 17.38 -0.92 17.49
CA TYR A 134 18.68 -1.53 17.24
C TYR A 134 19.24 -0.97 15.94
N SER A 135 20.45 -0.41 16.00
CA SER A 135 21.19 -0.09 14.78
C SER A 135 21.73 -1.40 14.20
N LEU A 136 21.27 -1.79 13.03
CA LEU A 136 21.59 -3.07 12.40
C LEU A 136 22.73 -2.91 11.40
N ASP A 137 22.52 -2.10 10.37
CA ASP A 137 23.47 -1.91 9.27
C ASP A 137 23.38 -0.49 8.68
N THR A 138 24.28 -0.18 7.78
CA THR A 138 24.25 1.02 6.95
C THR A 138 24.19 0.61 5.49
N LEU A 139 23.17 1.08 4.78
CA LEU A 139 22.94 0.73 3.38
C LEU A 139 22.48 1.94 2.56
N ASP A 140 22.50 1.78 1.26
CA ASP A 140 21.98 2.79 0.34
C ASP A 140 20.48 2.56 0.10
N VAL A 141 19.70 3.63 0.23
CA VAL A 141 18.27 3.65 -0.11
C VAL A 141 18.04 4.75 -1.12
N ASN A 142 17.83 4.39 -2.39
CA ASN A 142 17.62 5.33 -3.49
C ASN A 142 18.70 6.42 -3.56
N GLY A 143 19.98 6.02 -3.55
CA GLY A 143 21.14 6.92 -3.67
C GLY A 143 21.48 7.69 -2.39
N GLN A 144 20.85 7.38 -1.25
CA GLN A 144 21.16 8.01 0.04
C GLN A 144 21.61 6.97 1.08
N LYS A 145 22.73 7.23 1.75
CA LYS A 145 23.17 6.41 2.88
C LYS A 145 22.21 6.54 4.05
N CYS A 146 21.70 5.40 4.51
CA CYS A 146 20.78 5.29 5.63
C CYS A 146 21.29 4.28 6.64
N VAL A 147 21.04 4.52 7.92
CA VAL A 147 21.10 3.47 8.93
C VAL A 147 19.80 2.67 8.93
N ASP A 148 19.91 1.36 8.95
CA ASP A 148 18.78 0.46 9.24
C ASP A 148 18.59 0.38 10.75
N LEU A 149 17.51 0.97 11.21
CA LEU A 149 17.10 0.98 12.61
C LEU A 149 15.95 -0.02 12.80
N GLY A 150 16.30 -1.23 13.23
CA GLY A 150 15.32 -2.24 13.61
C GLY A 150 14.61 -1.88 14.89
N PHE A 151 13.31 -2.19 15.00
CA PHE A 151 12.54 -1.92 16.22
C PHE A 151 11.58 -3.06 16.56
N VAL A 152 11.39 -3.28 17.88
CA VAL A 152 10.44 -4.26 18.41
C VAL A 152 9.79 -3.71 19.68
N PRO A 153 8.51 -4.00 19.99
CA PRO A 153 7.89 -3.60 21.23
C PRO A 153 8.60 -4.21 22.46
N PHE A 154 8.63 -3.50 23.59
CA PHE A 154 9.11 -4.05 24.85
C PHE A 154 8.24 -5.21 25.35
N VAL A 155 6.92 -5.10 25.09
CA VAL A 155 5.91 -6.10 25.46
C VAL A 155 5.32 -6.67 24.19
N SER A 156 5.46 -7.98 24.00
CA SER A 156 5.08 -8.67 22.75
C SER A 156 3.58 -8.64 22.47
N GLU A 157 2.75 -8.55 23.50
CA GLU A 157 1.29 -8.49 23.41
C GLU A 157 0.76 -7.06 23.22
N GLY A 158 1.64 -6.05 23.28
CA GLY A 158 1.26 -4.66 23.03
C GLY A 158 0.92 -4.42 21.55
N PHE A 159 -0.09 -3.58 21.28
CA PHE A 159 -0.42 -3.16 19.91
C PHE A 159 0.68 -2.26 19.33
N GLY A 160 1.74 -2.89 18.88
CA GLY A 160 2.87 -2.28 18.22
C GLY A 160 3.33 -3.12 17.04
N PHE A 161 4.21 -2.54 16.24
CA PHE A 161 4.81 -3.18 15.08
C PHE A 161 6.20 -3.72 15.42
N THR A 162 6.66 -4.67 14.65
CA THR A 162 8.09 -4.94 14.47
C THR A 162 8.51 -4.43 13.10
N GLY A 163 9.79 -4.08 12.90
CA GLY A 163 10.19 -3.66 11.56
C GLY A 163 11.47 -2.85 11.51
N HIS A 164 11.57 -2.03 10.47
CA HIS A 164 12.77 -1.28 10.12
C HIS A 164 12.44 0.16 9.76
N LEU A 165 13.24 1.08 10.22
CA LEU A 165 13.26 2.48 9.79
C LEU A 165 14.61 2.76 9.14
N PHE A 166 14.60 3.20 7.90
CA PHE A 166 15.80 3.60 7.19
C PHE A 166 15.95 5.12 7.30
N VAL A 167 16.90 5.55 8.11
CA VAL A 167 17.09 6.94 8.51
C VAL A 167 18.38 7.47 7.87
N THR A 168 18.30 8.63 7.19
CA THR A 168 19.47 9.24 6.56
C THR A 168 20.54 9.58 7.58
N LEU A 169 21.82 9.43 7.19
CA LEU A 169 22.99 9.75 8.04
C LEU A 169 23.43 11.21 7.92
N ASP A 170 22.62 12.04 7.29
CA ASP A 170 22.84 13.48 7.27
C ASP A 170 22.30 14.14 8.56
N SER A 171 22.52 15.44 8.69
CA SER A 171 22.07 16.22 9.85
C SER A 171 20.55 16.32 9.99
N THR A 172 19.76 15.83 9.01
CA THR A 172 18.31 15.92 9.01
C THR A 172 17.64 14.71 9.64
N TYR A 173 18.34 13.56 9.72
CA TYR A 173 17.79 12.28 10.23
C TYR A 173 16.44 11.94 9.61
N PHE A 174 16.35 12.10 8.29
CA PHE A 174 15.10 11.91 7.58
C PHE A 174 14.78 10.42 7.44
N VAL A 175 13.53 10.03 7.75
CA VAL A 175 13.05 8.66 7.51
C VAL A 175 12.76 8.50 6.02
N LYS A 176 13.66 7.80 5.32
CA LYS A 176 13.59 7.56 3.88
C LYS A 176 12.64 6.43 3.53
N LYS A 177 12.63 5.38 4.38
CA LYS A 177 11.79 4.19 4.20
C LYS A 177 11.39 3.63 5.58
N ALA A 178 10.20 3.08 5.66
CA ALA A 178 9.72 2.35 6.83
C ALA A 178 9.09 1.03 6.41
N ILE A 179 9.38 -0.03 7.16
CA ILE A 179 8.74 -1.35 7.04
C ILE A 179 8.13 -1.67 8.39
N LEU A 180 6.82 -1.85 8.44
CA LEU A 180 6.05 -2.16 9.62
C LEU A 180 5.41 -3.53 9.45
N ASN A 181 5.72 -4.47 10.34
CA ASN A 181 5.10 -5.79 10.36
C ASN A 181 4.19 -5.91 11.58
N VAL A 182 2.98 -6.37 11.40
CA VAL A 182 2.11 -6.75 12.51
C VAL A 182 2.61 -8.09 13.05
N PRO A 183 2.98 -8.18 14.36
CA PRO A 183 3.44 -9.41 14.96
C PRO A 183 2.38 -10.51 14.94
N LYS A 184 2.78 -11.76 14.65
CA LYS A 184 1.86 -12.91 14.52
C LYS A 184 1.12 -13.28 15.80
N ASN A 185 1.62 -12.88 16.96
CA ASN A 185 0.99 -13.11 18.28
C ASN A 185 -0.14 -12.11 18.58
N ILE A 186 -0.27 -11.04 17.78
CA ILE A 186 -1.39 -10.10 17.90
C ILE A 186 -2.58 -10.66 17.12
N ASN A 187 -3.67 -10.94 17.83
CA ASN A 187 -4.90 -11.41 17.21
C ASN A 187 -5.65 -10.24 16.56
N LEU A 188 -5.63 -10.17 15.25
CA LEU A 188 -6.42 -9.26 14.43
C LEU A 188 -7.56 -10.00 13.71
N ASN A 189 -8.24 -10.89 14.40
CA ASN A 189 -9.32 -11.72 13.85
C ASN A 189 -8.84 -12.50 12.60
N PHE A 190 -9.38 -12.25 11.44
CA PHE A 190 -9.11 -13.02 10.22
C PHE A 190 -7.71 -12.78 9.61
N VAL A 191 -6.92 -11.83 10.12
CA VAL A 191 -5.59 -11.48 9.58
C VAL A 191 -4.52 -12.36 10.19
N SER A 192 -3.75 -13.05 9.36
CA SER A 192 -2.64 -13.92 9.76
C SER A 192 -1.25 -13.27 9.57
N GLY A 193 -1.18 -12.17 8.85
CA GLY A 193 0.03 -11.38 8.66
C GLY A 193 -0.27 -10.09 7.91
N MET A 194 0.46 -9.03 8.24
CA MET A 194 0.34 -7.75 7.54
C MET A 194 1.70 -7.04 7.56
N THR A 195 2.08 -6.51 6.41
CA THR A 195 3.27 -5.69 6.22
C THR A 195 2.88 -4.40 5.53
N ILE A 196 3.39 -3.28 6.03
CA ILE A 196 3.24 -1.96 5.45
C ILE A 196 4.64 -1.44 5.13
N GLU A 197 4.90 -1.12 3.87
CA GLU A 197 6.14 -0.49 3.43
C GLU A 197 5.83 0.89 2.88
N GLN A 198 6.51 1.91 3.41
CA GLN A 198 6.37 3.28 2.92
C GLN A 198 7.73 3.87 2.60
N THR A 199 7.82 4.60 1.48
CA THR A 199 9.01 5.34 1.08
C THR A 199 8.68 6.82 0.96
N PHE A 200 9.63 7.65 1.39
CA PHE A 200 9.46 9.08 1.47
C PHE A 200 10.63 9.80 0.78
N GLU A 201 10.31 10.96 0.21
CA GLU A 201 11.28 11.90 -0.32
C GLU A 201 11.15 13.24 0.39
N LYS A 202 12.19 14.04 0.31
CA LYS A 202 12.19 15.41 0.79
C LYS A 202 12.38 16.33 -0.42
N THR A 203 11.45 17.25 -0.57
CA THR A 203 11.53 18.27 -1.62
C THR A 203 12.58 19.34 -1.27
N GLU A 204 12.95 20.19 -2.23
CA GLU A 204 13.95 21.25 -2.04
C GLU A 204 13.58 22.21 -0.90
N ASP A 205 12.30 22.50 -0.72
CA ASP A 205 11.79 23.33 0.39
C ASP A 205 11.68 22.61 1.73
N GLY A 206 12.10 21.33 1.78
CA GLY A 206 12.08 20.50 2.98
C GLY A 206 10.78 19.79 3.26
N THR A 207 9.76 19.91 2.40
CA THR A 207 8.47 19.21 2.57
C THR A 207 8.68 17.72 2.37
N ARG A 208 8.15 16.91 3.31
CA ARG A 208 8.10 15.46 3.17
C ARG A 208 6.96 15.06 2.26
N ILE A 209 7.26 14.24 1.27
CA ILE A 209 6.28 13.59 0.39
C ILE A 209 6.43 12.08 0.49
N ILE A 210 5.31 11.36 0.36
CA ILE A 210 5.31 9.91 0.19
C ILE A 210 5.46 9.62 -1.30
N THR A 211 6.28 8.62 -1.64
CA THR A 211 6.50 8.18 -3.03
C THR A 211 6.01 6.76 -3.25
N LYS A 212 5.93 5.95 -2.20
CA LYS A 212 5.41 4.58 -2.24
C LYS A 212 4.67 4.24 -0.95
N ASP A 213 3.53 3.55 -1.09
CA ASP A 213 2.80 2.92 0.00
C ASP A 213 2.35 1.52 -0.46
N ASP A 214 2.88 0.49 0.18
CA ASP A 214 2.68 -0.91 -0.19
C ASP A 214 2.18 -1.69 1.03
N ILE A 215 0.93 -2.10 0.98
CA ILE A 215 0.29 -2.85 2.06
C ILE A 215 0.01 -4.26 1.58
N ASN A 216 0.57 -5.23 2.29
CA ASN A 216 0.38 -6.65 2.06
C ASN A 216 -0.34 -7.28 3.25
N VAL A 217 -1.34 -8.09 3.00
CA VAL A 217 -2.09 -8.77 4.05
C VAL A 217 -2.38 -10.22 3.68
N ASP A 218 -2.11 -11.11 4.63
CA ASP A 218 -2.55 -12.50 4.62
C ASP A 218 -3.74 -12.66 5.56
N PHE A 219 -4.82 -13.26 5.08
CA PHE A 219 -6.04 -13.42 5.86
C PHE A 219 -6.79 -14.69 5.51
N LYS A 220 -7.72 -15.09 6.39
CA LYS A 220 -8.63 -16.22 6.19
C LYS A 220 -10.05 -15.76 6.44
N LEU A 221 -10.97 -16.08 5.54
CA LEU A 221 -12.38 -15.75 5.71
C LEU A 221 -13.05 -16.57 6.81
N THR A 222 -12.56 -17.80 7.04
CA THR A 222 -12.96 -18.70 8.12
C THR A 222 -11.75 -19.54 8.54
N GLU A 223 -11.77 -20.13 9.72
CA GLU A 223 -10.69 -21.02 10.20
C GLU A 223 -10.40 -22.18 9.24
N LYS A 224 -11.42 -22.66 8.54
CA LYS A 224 -11.34 -23.79 7.59
C LYS A 224 -11.06 -23.35 6.15
N SER A 225 -11.10 -22.05 5.84
CA SER A 225 -10.84 -21.55 4.49
C SER A 225 -9.35 -21.61 4.15
N LYS A 226 -9.04 -21.76 2.86
CA LYS A 226 -7.68 -21.50 2.37
C LYS A 226 -7.31 -20.05 2.65
N GLY A 227 -6.04 -19.81 2.92
CA GLY A 227 -5.52 -18.46 3.10
C GLY A 227 -5.70 -17.64 1.82
N MET A 228 -5.93 -16.37 2.02
CA MET A 228 -6.00 -15.38 0.95
C MET A 228 -4.91 -14.33 1.16
N TYR A 229 -4.53 -13.71 0.07
CA TYR A 229 -3.57 -12.62 0.01
C TYR A 229 -4.23 -11.42 -0.64
N ALA A 230 -4.02 -10.24 -0.08
CA ALA A 230 -4.36 -9.00 -0.74
C ALA A 230 -3.19 -8.03 -0.66
N ARG A 231 -2.97 -7.26 -1.72
CA ARG A 231 -1.97 -6.21 -1.79
C ARG A 231 -2.59 -4.96 -2.37
N ARG A 232 -2.25 -3.81 -1.78
CA ARG A 232 -2.43 -2.50 -2.40
C ARG A 232 -1.08 -1.82 -2.50
N LEU A 233 -0.65 -1.56 -3.71
CA LEU A 233 0.53 -0.77 -4.03
C LEU A 233 0.08 0.60 -4.55
N ASN A 234 0.53 1.66 -3.92
CA ASN A 234 0.43 3.02 -4.44
C ASN A 234 1.82 3.56 -4.74
N ILE A 235 1.99 4.13 -5.93
CA ILE A 235 3.16 4.91 -6.32
C ILE A 235 2.70 6.35 -6.55
N TYR A 236 3.41 7.29 -5.95
CA TYR A 236 3.10 8.71 -6.04
C TYR A 236 4.23 9.43 -6.77
N SER A 237 3.90 10.15 -7.82
CA SER A 237 4.85 10.82 -8.71
C SER A 237 4.37 12.22 -9.08
N ASN A 238 5.18 12.95 -9.83
CA ASN A 238 4.82 14.25 -10.40
C ASN A 238 4.29 15.25 -9.37
N HIS A 239 4.90 15.27 -8.17
CA HIS A 239 4.50 16.19 -7.11
C HIS A 239 4.77 17.64 -7.51
N SER A 240 3.79 18.52 -7.36
CA SER A 240 3.89 19.95 -7.61
C SER A 240 3.19 20.75 -6.51
N PHE A 241 3.78 21.86 -6.13
CA PHE A 241 3.21 22.84 -5.19
C PHE A 241 2.78 24.12 -5.90
N LEU A 242 2.86 24.12 -7.23
CA LEU A 242 2.42 25.24 -8.05
C LEU A 242 0.90 25.17 -8.31
N PRO A 243 0.25 26.31 -8.57
CA PRO A 243 -1.12 26.30 -9.03
C PRO A 243 -1.22 25.56 -10.37
N PRO A 244 -2.33 24.85 -10.65
CA PRO A 244 -2.54 24.22 -11.94
C PRO A 244 -2.65 25.29 -13.03
N GLU A 245 -2.41 24.91 -14.29
CA GLU A 245 -2.51 25.82 -15.45
C GLU A 245 -3.91 26.44 -15.58
N SER A 246 -4.95 25.73 -15.11
CA SER A 246 -6.34 26.21 -15.10
C SER A 246 -7.03 25.83 -13.80
N ASP A 247 -7.74 26.79 -13.23
CA ASP A 247 -8.60 26.59 -12.04
C ASP A 247 -9.93 25.89 -12.35
N GLU A 248 -10.20 25.54 -13.60
CA GLU A 248 -11.46 24.89 -14.01
C GLU A 248 -11.71 23.59 -13.28
N ILE A 249 -10.66 22.82 -13.00
CA ILE A 249 -10.76 21.56 -12.25
C ILE A 249 -11.41 21.76 -10.87
N PHE A 250 -11.19 22.89 -10.22
CA PHE A 250 -11.77 23.19 -8.92
C PHE A 250 -13.23 23.69 -8.99
N LYS A 251 -13.70 24.06 -10.19
CA LYS A 251 -15.09 24.49 -10.42
C LYS A 251 -16.04 23.31 -10.66
N GLU A 252 -15.51 22.15 -11.03
CA GLU A 252 -16.32 20.94 -11.20
C GLU A 252 -17.06 20.59 -9.91
N SER A 253 -18.33 20.20 -10.02
CA SER A 253 -19.14 19.83 -8.85
C SER A 253 -18.72 18.48 -8.26
N ALA A 254 -18.34 17.52 -9.13
CA ALA A 254 -17.93 16.19 -8.70
C ALA A 254 -16.55 16.19 -8.04
N PRO A 255 -16.37 15.50 -6.90
CA PRO A 255 -15.05 15.33 -6.28
C PRO A 255 -14.13 14.42 -7.10
N ILE A 256 -14.70 13.48 -7.87
CA ILE A 256 -14.00 12.54 -8.75
C ILE A 256 -14.50 12.73 -10.18
N ILE A 257 -13.58 12.96 -11.11
CA ILE A 257 -13.83 13.15 -12.53
C ILE A 257 -13.20 11.98 -13.26
N THR A 258 -13.96 11.26 -14.08
CA THR A 258 -13.42 10.16 -14.89
C THR A 258 -13.33 10.62 -16.34
N LEU A 259 -12.13 10.55 -16.94
CA LEU A 259 -11.96 10.87 -18.34
C LEU A 259 -12.68 9.84 -19.23
N GLN A 260 -13.21 10.28 -20.36
CA GLN A 260 -13.97 9.42 -21.28
C GLN A 260 -13.16 8.22 -21.80
N ASN A 261 -11.84 8.37 -21.92
CA ASN A 261 -10.92 7.33 -22.39
C ASN A 261 -10.24 6.55 -21.25
N ALA A 262 -10.59 6.81 -19.98
CA ALA A 262 -9.91 6.20 -18.83
C ALA A 262 -9.89 4.65 -18.87
N TYR A 263 -10.93 4.03 -19.41
CA TYR A 263 -11.03 2.58 -19.54
C TYR A 263 -10.50 2.02 -20.87
N LYS A 264 -9.87 2.86 -21.70
CA LYS A 264 -9.38 2.51 -23.04
C LYS A 264 -7.93 2.90 -23.25
N GLN A 265 -7.16 2.95 -22.17
CA GLN A 265 -5.75 3.30 -22.22
C GLN A 265 -4.93 2.20 -22.92
N THR A 266 -3.88 2.61 -23.64
CA THR A 266 -2.94 1.72 -24.33
C THR A 266 -1.90 1.12 -23.37
N GLU A 267 -1.20 0.08 -23.78
CA GLU A 267 -0.09 -0.49 -22.98
C GLU A 267 0.99 0.57 -22.69
N ASP A 268 1.34 1.41 -23.68
CA ASP A 268 2.31 2.50 -23.49
C ASP A 268 1.93 3.44 -22.34
N PHE A 269 0.63 3.68 -22.12
CA PHE A 269 0.16 4.49 -20.99
C PHE A 269 0.49 3.81 -19.65
N TRP A 270 0.31 2.49 -19.56
CA TRP A 270 0.57 1.73 -18.36
C TRP A 270 2.07 1.57 -18.06
N ASP A 271 2.91 1.50 -19.09
CA ASP A 271 4.36 1.42 -18.97
C ASP A 271 5.00 2.73 -18.49
N LEU A 272 4.33 3.87 -18.71
CA LEU A 272 4.82 5.20 -18.34
C LEU A 272 4.33 5.69 -16.96
N ASN A 273 3.33 5.05 -16.38
CA ASN A 273 2.71 5.42 -15.12
C ASN A 273 2.82 4.34 -14.06
#